data_ee43e2912bddfdfd33400b11eb3a7235
#
_entry.id   ee43e2912bddfdfd33400b11eb3a7235
#
_cell.length_a   1.000
_cell.length_b   1.000
_cell.length_c   1.000
_cell.angle_alpha   90.00
_cell.angle_beta   90.00
_cell.angle_gamma   90.00
#
_symmetry.space_group_name_H-M   'P 1'
#
loop_
_entity.id
_entity.type
_entity.pdbx_description
1 polymer ?
#
loop_
_entity_poly.entity_id
_entity_poly.type
_entity_poly.pdbx_seq_one_letter_code
_entity_poly.pdbx_strand_id
1 'polypeptide(L)'
;MMKYLLVEDERFAYEEMKRMMEKLRPDYQLEAWTATVEQTVQFLKHHPVDLMLLDIRLTDGNSFDIFEQIQVTTPVIFTTAYDEHAIQAFKVNSVDYLLKPVEEDDLLAALRKFE
;
A
#
# COMPACT_ATOMS: atom_id res chain seq x y z
N MET A 1 5.71 -1.88 17.71
CA MET A 1 5.66 -2.78 16.54
C MET A 1 5.07 -2.05 15.36
N MET A 2 5.75 -2.14 14.22
CA MET A 2 5.25 -1.52 12.99
C MET A 2 4.03 -2.27 12.47
N LYS A 3 2.97 -1.54 12.21
CA LYS A 3 1.71 -2.08 11.68
C LYS A 3 1.51 -1.58 10.27
N TYR A 4 1.13 -2.47 9.36
CA TYR A 4 0.90 -2.06 7.98
C TYR A 4 -0.43 -2.57 7.46
N LEU A 5 -0.97 -1.82 6.49
CA LEU A 5 -2.20 -2.14 5.78
C LEU A 5 -1.83 -2.52 4.36
N LEU A 6 -2.42 -3.60 3.85
CA LEU A 6 -2.21 -4.03 2.49
C LEU A 6 -3.51 -3.81 1.72
N VAL A 7 -3.45 -2.99 0.67
CA VAL A 7 -4.62 -2.65 -0.14
C VAL A 7 -4.40 -3.20 -1.54
N GLU A 8 -5.15 -4.22 -1.89
CA GLU A 8 -4.98 -4.96 -3.12
C GLU A 8 -6.26 -5.72 -3.44
N ASP A 9 -6.80 -5.59 -4.64
CA ASP A 9 -8.05 -6.26 -5.01
C ASP A 9 -7.84 -7.67 -5.58
N GLU A 10 -6.61 -8.03 -5.91
CA GLU A 10 -6.29 -9.34 -6.47
C GLU A 10 -5.64 -10.22 -5.41
N ARG A 11 -6.26 -11.37 -5.15
CA ARG A 11 -5.81 -12.24 -4.07
C ARG A 11 -4.39 -12.75 -4.26
N PHE A 12 -4.03 -13.14 -5.49
CA PHE A 12 -2.68 -13.63 -5.75
C PHE A 12 -1.63 -12.57 -5.45
N ALA A 13 -1.86 -11.35 -5.87
CA ALA A 13 -0.94 -10.24 -5.63
C ALA A 13 -0.84 -9.92 -4.13
N TYR A 14 -1.96 -9.99 -3.43
CA TYR A 14 -1.98 -9.84 -1.98
C TYR A 14 -1.11 -10.90 -1.29
N GLU A 15 -1.31 -12.16 -1.66
CA GLU A 15 -0.58 -13.26 -1.04
C GLU A 15 0.93 -13.17 -1.30
N GLU A 16 1.31 -12.77 -2.52
CA GLU A 16 2.72 -12.57 -2.85
C GLU A 16 3.33 -11.43 -2.05
N MET A 17 2.63 -10.33 -1.91
CA MET A 17 3.13 -9.18 -1.14
C MET A 17 3.25 -9.55 0.34
N LYS A 18 2.26 -10.21 0.87
CA LYS A 18 2.29 -10.69 2.25
C LYS A 18 3.48 -11.60 2.51
N ARG A 19 3.72 -12.54 1.59
CA ARG A 19 4.85 -13.47 1.70
C ARG A 19 6.19 -12.72 1.74
N MET A 20 6.35 -11.75 0.84
CA MET A 20 7.58 -10.97 0.80
C MET A 20 7.77 -10.13 2.07
N MET A 21 6.69 -9.54 2.57
CA MET A 21 6.77 -8.76 3.81
C MET A 21 7.15 -9.63 4.99
N GLU A 22 6.58 -10.81 5.09
CA GLU A 22 6.91 -11.74 6.17
C GLU A 22 8.37 -12.17 6.12
N LYS A 23 8.91 -12.29 4.92
CA LYS A 23 10.31 -12.66 4.73
C LYS A 23 11.26 -11.50 5.07
N LEU A 24 10.94 -10.31 4.58
CA LEU A 24 11.83 -9.15 4.70
C LEU A 24 11.71 -8.42 6.04
N ARG A 25 10.52 -8.43 6.61
CA ARG A 25 10.23 -7.76 7.90
C ARG A 25 9.29 -8.62 8.73
N PRO A 26 9.78 -9.72 9.29
CA PRO A 26 8.92 -10.63 10.05
C PRO A 26 8.34 -10.02 11.33
N ASP A 27 8.91 -8.91 11.80
CA ASP A 27 8.42 -8.22 12.99
C ASP A 27 7.36 -7.16 12.68
N TYR A 28 7.09 -6.87 11.39
CA TYR A 28 5.99 -5.98 11.03
C TYR A 28 4.69 -6.76 11.09
N GLN A 29 3.64 -6.11 11.60
CA GLN A 29 2.35 -6.75 11.77
C GLN A 29 1.38 -6.29 10.69
N LEU A 30 0.83 -7.25 9.94
CA LEU A 30 -0.25 -6.97 8.99
C LEU A 30 -1.54 -6.76 9.77
N GLU A 31 -2.05 -5.53 9.74
CA GLU A 31 -3.29 -5.20 10.46
C GLU A 31 -4.52 -5.65 9.70
N ALA A 32 -4.52 -5.50 8.38
CA ALA A 32 -5.66 -5.89 7.57
C ALA A 32 -5.29 -5.92 6.10
N TRP A 33 -6.14 -6.59 5.35
CA TRP A 33 -6.15 -6.56 3.89
C TRP A 33 -7.49 -5.99 3.46
N THR A 34 -7.45 -4.90 2.71
CA THR A 34 -8.66 -4.32 2.12
C THR A 34 -8.53 -4.40 0.59
N ALA A 35 -9.66 -4.54 -0.08
CA ALA A 35 -9.67 -4.77 -1.53
C ALA A 35 -10.34 -3.63 -2.30
N THR A 36 -10.96 -2.67 -1.62
CA THR A 36 -11.68 -1.58 -2.27
C THR A 36 -11.36 -0.26 -1.60
N VAL A 37 -11.65 0.82 -2.32
CA VAL A 37 -11.53 2.19 -1.78
C VAL A 37 -12.41 2.31 -0.53
N GLU A 38 -13.66 1.85 -0.61
CA GLU A 38 -14.59 1.96 0.51
C GLU A 38 -14.09 1.23 1.75
N GLN A 39 -13.65 -0.02 1.60
CA GLN A 39 -13.12 -0.80 2.72
C GLN A 39 -11.92 -0.10 3.36
N THR A 40 -11.06 0.46 2.53
CA THR A 40 -9.84 1.13 3.00
C THR A 40 -10.18 2.39 3.78
N VAL A 41 -11.10 3.20 3.27
CA VAL A 41 -11.56 4.41 3.95
C VAL A 41 -12.16 4.05 5.31
N GLN A 42 -13.04 3.06 5.34
CA GLN A 42 -13.68 2.66 6.59
C GLN A 42 -12.66 2.12 7.60
N PHE A 43 -11.69 1.34 7.13
CA PHE A 43 -10.66 0.82 8.03
C PHE A 43 -9.82 1.95 8.62
N LEU A 44 -9.35 2.87 7.78
CA LEU A 44 -8.48 3.95 8.22
C LEU A 44 -9.15 4.94 9.16
N LYS A 45 -10.46 5.06 9.09
CA LYS A 45 -11.20 5.93 10.03
C LYS A 45 -11.09 5.46 11.48
N HIS A 46 -10.86 4.18 11.69
CA HIS A 46 -10.92 3.58 13.03
C HIS A 46 -9.63 2.88 13.46
N HIS A 47 -8.69 2.68 12.53
CA HIS A 47 -7.48 1.91 12.81
C HIS A 47 -6.25 2.59 12.24
N PRO A 48 -5.40 3.18 13.07
CA PRO A 48 -4.16 3.77 12.57
C PRO A 48 -3.17 2.69 12.17
N VAL A 49 -2.41 2.95 11.12
CA VAL A 49 -1.32 2.08 10.69
C VAL A 49 -0.09 2.93 10.43
N ASP A 50 1.08 2.30 10.43
CA ASP A 50 2.34 2.99 10.27
C ASP A 50 2.79 3.05 8.82
N LEU A 51 2.26 2.18 7.98
CA LEU A 51 2.65 2.07 6.58
C LEU A 51 1.50 1.47 5.79
N MET A 52 1.31 1.93 4.55
CA MET A 52 0.37 1.31 3.62
C MET A 52 1.10 0.83 2.38
N LEU A 53 0.78 -0.40 1.97
CA LEU A 53 1.17 -0.93 0.66
C LEU A 53 -0.10 -0.90 -0.19
N LEU A 54 -0.12 -0.08 -1.23
CA LEU A 54 -1.37 0.37 -1.83
C LEU A 54 -1.33 0.22 -3.35
N ASP A 55 -2.16 -0.67 -3.89
CA ASP A 55 -2.36 -0.77 -5.33
C ASP A 55 -3.14 0.47 -5.79
N ILE A 56 -2.79 0.99 -6.95
CA ILE A 56 -3.44 2.19 -7.48
C ILE A 56 -4.83 1.89 -8.00
N ARG A 57 -5.01 0.78 -8.71
CA ARG A 57 -6.30 0.41 -9.27
C ARG A 57 -7.00 -0.61 -8.39
N LEU A 58 -8.18 -0.25 -7.93
CA LEU A 58 -9.03 -1.12 -7.12
C LEU A 58 -10.35 -1.35 -7.83
N THR A 59 -11.11 -2.34 -7.36
CA THR A 59 -12.37 -2.73 -8.00
C THR A 59 -13.37 -1.59 -8.13
N ASP A 60 -13.43 -0.72 -7.14
CA ASP A 60 -14.39 0.38 -7.08
C ASP A 60 -13.80 1.75 -7.42
N GLY A 61 -12.58 1.80 -7.95
CA GLY A 61 -11.99 3.04 -8.37
C GLY A 61 -10.49 3.10 -8.20
N ASN A 62 -9.95 4.30 -8.16
CA ASN A 62 -8.54 4.55 -7.90
C ASN A 62 -8.29 4.71 -6.42
N SER A 63 -7.16 4.21 -5.93
CA SER A 63 -6.81 4.41 -4.53
C SER A 63 -6.57 5.88 -4.18
N PHE A 64 -6.36 6.74 -5.17
CA PHE A 64 -6.30 8.20 -4.93
C PHE A 64 -7.62 8.75 -4.37
N ASP A 65 -8.73 8.08 -4.65
CA ASP A 65 -10.03 8.46 -4.09
C ASP A 65 -10.06 8.35 -2.57
N ILE A 66 -9.20 7.51 -2.00
CA ILE A 66 -9.07 7.41 -0.54
C ILE A 66 -8.63 8.74 0.03
N PHE A 67 -7.63 9.35 -0.59
CA PHE A 67 -7.04 10.60 -0.11
C PHE A 67 -7.95 11.79 -0.30
N GLU A 68 -8.95 11.69 -1.17
CA GLU A 68 -9.97 12.72 -1.37
C GLU A 68 -11.05 12.64 -0.31
N GLN A 69 -11.27 11.46 0.27
CA GLN A 69 -12.34 11.25 1.25
C GLN A 69 -11.88 11.45 2.68
N ILE A 70 -10.63 11.14 2.97
CA ILE A 70 -10.08 11.28 4.32
C ILE A 70 -8.66 11.84 4.22
N GLN A 71 -8.24 12.51 5.28
CA GLN A 71 -6.88 13.02 5.35
C GLN A 71 -5.97 11.87 5.82
N VAL A 72 -4.98 11.53 5.00
CA VAL A 72 -4.05 10.44 5.30
C VAL A 72 -2.63 11.00 5.36
N THR A 73 -1.99 10.80 6.50
CA THR A 73 -0.59 11.19 6.69
C THR A 73 0.34 9.99 6.74
N THR A 74 -0.22 8.79 6.72
CA THR A 74 0.54 7.54 6.75
C THR A 74 1.42 7.42 5.50
N PRO A 75 2.70 7.03 5.68
CA PRO A 75 3.57 6.76 4.53
C PRO A 75 3.01 5.65 3.65
N VAL A 76 3.16 5.81 2.34
CA VAL A 76 2.57 4.90 1.35
C VAL A 76 3.64 4.41 0.40
N ILE A 77 3.68 3.09 0.18
CA ILE A 77 4.41 2.49 -0.93
C ILE A 77 3.35 2.02 -1.92
N PHE A 78 3.35 2.62 -3.11
CA PHE A 78 2.40 2.25 -4.15
C PHE A 78 2.88 1.04 -4.92
N THR A 79 1.95 0.16 -5.29
CA THR A 79 2.21 -0.94 -6.22
C THR A 79 1.27 -0.80 -7.40
N THR A 80 1.75 -1.06 -8.62
CA THR A 80 0.93 -0.86 -9.80
C THR A 80 1.44 -1.67 -10.98
N ALA A 81 0.50 -2.07 -11.86
CA ALA A 81 0.84 -2.69 -13.13
C ALA A 81 1.09 -1.65 -14.23
N TYR A 82 0.93 -0.37 -13.92
CA TYR A 82 0.97 0.70 -14.91
C TYR A 82 2.13 1.64 -14.68
N ASP A 83 2.62 2.25 -15.76
CA ASP A 83 3.60 3.31 -15.69
C ASP A 83 2.91 4.57 -15.17
N GLU A 84 3.37 5.08 -14.04
CA GLU A 84 2.55 5.99 -13.25
C GLU A 84 3.04 7.41 -13.18
N HIS A 85 2.80 8.13 -14.21
CA HIS A 85 2.96 9.59 -14.15
C HIS A 85 1.93 10.21 -13.21
N ALA A 86 0.79 9.57 -13.05
CA ALA A 86 -0.28 10.08 -12.20
C ALA A 86 0.12 10.17 -10.73
N ILE A 87 1.01 9.29 -10.28
CA ILE A 87 1.47 9.30 -8.88
C ILE A 87 2.16 10.62 -8.55
N GLN A 88 2.89 11.18 -9.50
CA GLN A 88 3.64 12.40 -9.29
C GLN A 88 2.74 13.61 -9.03
N ALA A 89 1.49 13.53 -9.48
CA ALA A 89 0.53 14.61 -9.27
C ALA A 89 -0.11 14.56 -7.89
N PHE A 90 0.07 13.46 -7.15
CA PHE A 90 -0.56 13.31 -5.85
C PHE A 90 0.37 13.71 -4.73
N LYS A 91 -0.13 14.62 -3.89
CA LYS A 91 0.61 15.11 -2.74
C LYS A 91 0.25 14.29 -1.51
N VAL A 92 0.69 13.04 -1.52
CA VAL A 92 0.56 12.16 -0.37
C VAL A 92 1.96 11.86 0.15
N ASN A 93 2.05 11.25 1.31
CA ASN A 93 3.33 10.89 1.90
C ASN A 93 3.86 9.61 1.21
N SER A 94 4.20 9.75 -0.06
CA SER A 94 4.67 8.64 -0.89
C SER A 94 6.13 8.35 -0.62
N VAL A 95 6.41 7.13 -0.18
CA VAL A 95 7.78 6.67 0.05
C VAL A 95 8.41 6.21 -1.26
N ASP A 96 7.64 5.42 -2.02
CA ASP A 96 8.13 4.85 -3.27
C ASP A 96 6.94 4.30 -4.05
N TYR A 97 7.18 3.90 -5.31
CA TYR A 97 6.21 3.09 -6.01
C TYR A 97 6.93 1.96 -6.75
N LEU A 98 6.26 0.82 -6.85
CA LEU A 98 6.83 -0.40 -7.37
C LEU A 98 5.97 -0.92 -8.51
N LEU A 99 6.60 -1.32 -9.61
CA LEU A 99 5.88 -1.91 -10.73
C LEU A 99 5.63 -3.39 -10.46
N LYS A 100 4.46 -3.87 -10.84
CA LYS A 100 4.14 -5.30 -10.79
C LYS A 100 4.71 -6.02 -11.99
N PRO A 101 5.19 -7.24 -11.82
CA PRO A 101 5.28 -7.98 -10.57
C PRO A 101 6.37 -7.41 -9.66
N VAL A 102 6.04 -7.24 -8.39
CA VAL A 102 6.97 -6.63 -7.44
C VAL A 102 8.13 -7.57 -7.14
N GLU A 103 9.34 -7.06 -7.28
CA GLU A 103 10.55 -7.80 -6.95
C GLU A 103 10.94 -7.59 -5.50
N GLU A 104 11.48 -8.62 -4.85
CA GLU A 104 11.90 -8.52 -3.45
C GLU A 104 12.89 -7.40 -3.22
N ASP A 105 13.86 -7.24 -4.12
CA ASP A 105 14.89 -6.21 -3.96
C ASP A 105 14.30 -4.81 -4.01
N ASP A 106 13.29 -4.60 -4.86
CA ASP A 106 12.63 -3.31 -4.96
C ASP A 106 11.80 -3.03 -3.71
N LEU A 107 11.11 -4.03 -3.20
CA LEU A 107 10.36 -3.88 -1.95
C LEU A 107 11.30 -3.59 -0.79
N LEU A 108 12.42 -4.30 -0.71
CA LEU A 108 13.40 -4.07 0.35
C LEU A 108 13.93 -2.63 0.29
N ALA A 109 14.24 -2.14 -0.90
CA ALA A 109 14.72 -0.76 -1.07
C ALA A 109 13.67 0.24 -0.60
N ALA A 110 12.40 0.00 -0.92
CA ALA A 110 11.30 0.87 -0.50
C ALA A 110 11.13 0.85 1.03
N LEU A 111 11.23 -0.32 1.64
CA LEU A 111 11.14 -0.44 3.09
C LEU A 111 12.28 0.31 3.79
N ARG A 112 13.48 0.23 3.23
CA ARG A 112 14.63 0.99 3.77
C ARG A 112 14.43 2.49 3.68
N LYS A 113 13.80 2.96 2.61
CA LYS A 113 13.44 4.37 2.50
C LYS A 113 12.42 4.79 3.56
N PHE A 114 11.47 3.92 3.82
CA PHE A 114 10.45 4.15 4.85
C PHE A 114 11.09 4.21 6.23
N GLU A 115 12.02 3.33 6.47
CA GLU A 115 12.69 3.24 7.76
C GLU A 115 13.74 4.34 7.93
#